data_7e73de4b747d8cdde2dc1c960afffd65
#
_entry.id   7e73de4b747d8cdde2dc1c960afffd65
#
_cell.length_a   1.000
_cell.length_b   1.000
_cell.length_c   1.000
_cell.angle_alpha   90.00
_cell.angle_beta   90.00
_cell.angle_gamma   90.00
#
_symmetry.space_group_name_H-M   'P 1'
#
loop_
_entity.id
_entity.type
_entity.pdbx_description
1 polymer ?
#
loop_
_entity_poly.entity_id
_entity_poly.type
_entity_poly.pdbx_seq_one_letter_code
_entity_poly.pdbx_strand_id
1 'polypeptide(L)'
;MLYLLPVGAQQADGFCLMEISDSIYMRIYGKSFKEDCTTSRTDLRYLQVMHYNKEGEVCRGELICHRTIANDLLAIFKELYEARYPIERMVLVDEYNADDEASMAANNTSAFNFRYISGTRRLSNHSRGLAIDINPLYNPYVRWRNGKRMVSPEGAEKYADRSLDFPYKITRNDLCYKLFKKYGFTWGGDWKNSKDYQHFEKKWVE
;
A
#
# COMPACT_ATOMS: atom_id res chain seq x y z
N MET A 1 27.19 -22.04 30.01
CA MET A 1 25.78 -21.90 29.66
C MET A 1 25.67 -20.70 28.72
N LEU A 2 25.74 -20.97 27.39
CA LEU A 2 25.69 -19.91 26.36
C LEU A 2 24.21 -19.58 26.12
N TYR A 3 23.83 -18.36 26.41
CA TYR A 3 22.54 -17.80 25.97
C TYR A 3 22.63 -17.49 24.47
N LEU A 4 21.93 -18.28 23.68
CA LEU A 4 21.64 -17.92 22.28
C LEU A 4 20.64 -16.75 22.30
N LEU A 5 21.11 -15.57 21.91
CA LEU A 5 20.25 -14.43 21.61
C LEU A 5 19.37 -14.77 20.40
N PRO A 6 18.09 -14.38 20.39
CA PRO A 6 17.23 -14.62 19.22
C PRO A 6 17.78 -13.84 18.02
N VAL A 7 17.69 -14.44 16.84
CA VAL A 7 18.08 -13.85 15.55
C VAL A 7 17.38 -12.49 15.42
N GLY A 8 18.18 -11.44 15.59
CA GLY A 8 17.71 -10.09 15.73
C GLY A 8 17.08 -9.55 14.47
N ALA A 9 15.97 -8.86 14.63
CA ALA A 9 15.48 -7.90 13.66
C ALA A 9 16.66 -6.98 13.26
N GLN A 10 17.00 -6.92 11.98
CA GLN A 10 17.96 -5.95 11.47
C GLN A 10 17.33 -4.55 11.59
N GLN A 11 17.60 -3.90 12.69
CA GLN A 11 17.19 -2.53 12.96
C GLN A 11 18.25 -1.60 12.35
N ALA A 12 18.20 -1.43 11.03
CA ALA A 12 18.96 -0.41 10.34
C ALA A 12 18.02 0.78 10.10
N ASP A 13 18.30 1.90 10.76
CA ASP A 13 17.84 3.26 10.43
C ASP A 13 16.31 3.47 10.25
N GLY A 14 15.47 2.88 11.10
CA GLY A 14 14.03 3.09 11.07
C GLY A 14 13.26 2.20 10.07
N PHE A 15 13.94 1.26 9.42
CA PHE A 15 13.33 0.24 8.56
C PHE A 15 13.38 -1.13 9.24
N CYS A 16 12.23 -1.76 9.43
CA CYS A 16 12.18 -3.13 9.94
C CYS A 16 11.06 -3.93 9.31
N LEU A 17 11.25 -5.24 9.31
CA LEU A 17 10.29 -6.24 8.86
C LEU A 17 10.12 -7.25 9.98
N MET A 18 8.88 -7.47 10.41
CA MET A 18 8.56 -8.33 11.55
C MET A 18 7.36 -9.22 11.25
N GLU A 19 7.23 -10.30 11.98
CA GLU A 19 5.97 -11.05 12.05
C GLU A 19 4.89 -10.21 12.74
N ILE A 20 3.63 -10.56 12.51
CA ILE A 20 2.51 -9.89 13.18
C ILE A 20 2.51 -10.31 14.66
N SER A 21 2.99 -9.44 15.54
CA SER A 21 2.94 -9.64 16.99
C SER A 21 1.49 -9.59 17.52
N ASP A 22 1.25 -10.06 18.73
CA ASP A 22 -0.08 -9.97 19.34
C ASP A 22 -0.55 -8.52 19.48
N SER A 23 0.34 -7.59 19.78
CA SER A 23 0.01 -6.17 19.86
C SER A 23 -0.44 -5.59 18.51
N ILE A 24 0.22 -5.95 17.40
CA ILE A 24 -0.20 -5.56 16.06
C ILE A 24 -1.51 -6.25 15.69
N TYR A 25 -1.63 -7.56 16.00
CA TYR A 25 -2.84 -8.30 15.71
C TYR A 25 -4.08 -7.70 16.39
N MET A 26 -3.98 -7.28 17.64
CA MET A 26 -5.07 -6.60 18.36
C MET A 26 -5.49 -5.26 17.72
N ARG A 27 -4.61 -4.58 17.02
CA ARG A 27 -4.95 -3.33 16.28
C ARG A 27 -5.78 -3.58 15.04
N ILE A 28 -5.58 -4.73 14.37
CA ILE A 28 -6.14 -5.04 13.05
C ILE A 28 -7.32 -6.02 13.11
N TYR A 29 -7.43 -6.82 14.17
CA TYR A 29 -8.51 -7.82 14.32
C TYR A 29 -9.88 -7.16 14.39
N GLY A 30 -10.84 -7.71 13.64
CA GLY A 30 -12.18 -7.14 13.50
C GLY A 30 -12.27 -5.93 12.58
N LYS A 31 -11.14 -5.44 12.04
CA LYS A 31 -11.06 -4.32 11.11
C LYS A 31 -10.52 -4.78 9.75
N SER A 32 -9.25 -4.53 9.44
CA SER A 32 -8.64 -5.02 8.21
C SER A 32 -8.44 -6.54 8.20
N PHE A 33 -8.22 -7.16 9.36
CA PHE A 33 -8.19 -8.61 9.53
C PHE A 33 -9.52 -9.08 10.14
N LYS A 34 -10.52 -9.35 9.28
CA LYS A 34 -11.86 -9.76 9.67
C LYS A 34 -11.89 -11.23 10.13
N GLU A 35 -12.96 -11.63 10.82
CA GLU A 35 -13.12 -13.02 11.33
C GLU A 35 -13.13 -14.05 10.19
N ASP A 36 -13.67 -13.69 9.04
CA ASP A 36 -13.73 -14.52 7.83
C ASP A 36 -12.50 -14.35 6.91
N CYS A 37 -11.43 -13.71 7.41
CA CYS A 37 -10.21 -13.51 6.63
C CYS A 37 -9.58 -14.84 6.23
N THR A 38 -9.40 -15.03 4.93
CA THR A 38 -8.82 -16.26 4.37
C THR A 38 -7.29 -16.24 4.30
N THR A 39 -6.67 -15.09 4.55
CA THR A 39 -5.21 -14.95 4.63
C THR A 39 -4.76 -15.24 6.06
N SER A 40 -3.80 -16.16 6.23
CA SER A 40 -3.28 -16.49 7.54
C SER A 40 -2.48 -15.32 8.13
N ARG A 41 -2.59 -15.10 9.45
CA ARG A 41 -1.73 -14.17 10.17
C ARG A 41 -0.24 -14.47 9.95
N THR A 42 0.13 -15.75 9.86
CA THR A 42 1.52 -16.19 9.64
C THR A 42 2.04 -15.87 8.24
N ASP A 43 1.16 -15.61 7.28
CA ASP A 43 1.52 -15.18 5.93
C ASP A 43 1.71 -13.67 5.81
N LEU A 44 1.32 -12.92 6.83
CA LEU A 44 1.47 -11.47 6.87
C LEU A 44 2.77 -11.05 7.58
N ARG A 45 3.27 -9.89 7.18
CA ARG A 45 4.41 -9.21 7.80
C ARG A 45 4.05 -7.75 8.06
N TYR A 46 4.52 -7.25 9.19
CA TYR A 46 4.47 -5.84 9.52
C TYR A 46 5.78 -5.18 9.11
N LEU A 47 5.69 -4.09 8.39
CA LEU A 47 6.81 -3.26 7.98
C LEU A 47 6.73 -1.91 8.69
N GLN A 48 7.86 -1.48 9.21
CA GLN A 48 8.14 -0.09 9.56
C GLN A 48 9.09 0.49 8.52
N VAL A 49 8.77 1.66 8.00
CA VAL A 49 9.58 2.34 6.99
C VAL A 49 9.67 3.83 7.33
N MET A 50 10.69 4.49 6.81
CA MET A 50 10.78 5.94 6.86
C MET A 50 10.34 6.52 5.51
N HIS A 51 9.66 7.66 5.54
CA HIS A 51 9.27 8.39 4.33
C HIS A 51 9.31 9.91 4.57
N TYR A 52 9.31 10.67 3.49
CA TYR A 52 9.13 12.12 3.54
C TYR A 52 7.66 12.44 3.27
N ASN A 53 7.07 13.30 4.11
CA ASN A 53 5.73 13.84 3.86
C ASN A 53 5.79 14.98 2.81
N LYS A 54 4.66 15.63 2.55
CA LYS A 54 4.56 16.71 1.57
C LYS A 54 5.33 17.98 1.98
N GLU A 55 5.58 18.16 3.27
CA GLU A 55 6.38 19.24 3.82
C GLU A 55 7.89 18.96 3.77
N GLY A 56 8.28 17.73 3.35
CA GLY A 56 9.67 17.29 3.34
C GLY A 56 10.18 16.85 4.71
N GLU A 57 9.29 16.61 5.66
CA GLU A 57 9.63 16.09 6.97
C GLU A 57 9.75 14.58 6.96
N VAL A 58 10.64 14.05 7.75
CA VAL A 58 10.83 12.60 7.92
C VAL A 58 9.76 12.05 8.84
N CYS A 59 8.99 11.10 8.33
CA CYS A 59 7.94 10.40 9.05
C CYS A 59 8.22 8.90 9.12
N ARG A 60 7.65 8.25 10.15
CA ARG A 60 7.63 6.80 10.27
C ARG A 60 6.31 6.27 9.71
N GLY A 61 6.40 5.35 8.76
CA GLY A 61 5.27 4.67 8.14
C GLY A 61 5.11 3.23 8.64
N GLU A 62 3.88 2.73 8.56
CA GLU A 62 3.49 1.37 8.91
C GLU A 62 2.73 0.72 7.76
N LEU A 63 3.09 -0.53 7.44
CA LEU A 63 2.39 -1.33 6.43
C LEU A 63 2.23 -2.78 6.92
N ILE A 64 1.18 -3.44 6.46
CA ILE A 64 1.06 -4.90 6.55
C ILE A 64 0.94 -5.44 5.13
N CYS A 65 1.72 -6.46 4.78
CA CYS A 65 1.68 -7.10 3.48
C CYS A 65 1.96 -8.60 3.59
N HIS A 66 1.80 -9.31 2.48
CA HIS A 66 2.13 -10.73 2.42
C HIS A 66 3.65 -10.95 2.50
N ARG A 67 4.08 -11.99 3.20
CA ARG A 67 5.50 -12.34 3.41
C ARG A 67 6.31 -12.46 2.11
N THR A 68 5.67 -12.86 1.00
CA THR A 68 6.34 -13.03 -0.30
C THR A 68 6.75 -11.73 -0.97
N ILE A 69 6.13 -10.60 -0.62
CA ILE A 69 6.46 -9.29 -1.17
C ILE A 69 7.11 -8.34 -0.15
N ALA A 70 7.22 -8.77 1.10
CA ALA A 70 7.63 -7.91 2.21
C ALA A 70 9.06 -7.38 2.06
N ASN A 71 10.01 -8.23 1.64
CA ASN A 71 11.40 -7.79 1.39
C ASN A 71 11.49 -6.83 0.21
N ASP A 72 10.70 -7.05 -0.84
CA ASP A 72 10.68 -6.15 -2.00
C ASP A 72 10.14 -4.79 -1.63
N LEU A 73 9.03 -4.74 -0.86
CA LEU A 73 8.47 -3.47 -0.38
C LEU A 73 9.47 -2.74 0.51
N LEU A 74 10.15 -3.45 1.44
CA LEU A 74 11.16 -2.84 2.29
C LEU A 74 12.29 -2.21 1.47
N ALA A 75 12.77 -2.90 0.43
CA ALA A 75 13.81 -2.39 -0.46
C ALA A 75 13.32 -1.19 -1.29
N ILE A 76 12.10 -1.25 -1.84
CA ILE A 76 11.48 -0.15 -2.58
C ILE A 76 11.38 1.10 -1.71
N PHE A 77 10.86 0.97 -0.47
CA PHE A 77 10.72 2.12 0.42
C PHE A 77 12.05 2.71 0.88
N LYS A 78 13.11 1.89 1.00
CA LYS A 78 14.46 2.40 1.23
C LYS A 78 14.95 3.25 0.05
N GLU A 79 14.84 2.74 -1.19
CA GLU A 79 15.24 3.48 -2.39
C GLU A 79 14.39 4.76 -2.56
N LEU A 80 13.08 4.74 -2.27
CA LEU A 80 12.22 5.92 -2.29
C LEU A 80 12.63 6.96 -1.22
N TYR A 81 12.95 6.50 0.00
CA TYR A 81 13.41 7.35 1.08
C TYR A 81 14.75 8.03 0.76
N GLU A 82 15.73 7.27 0.26
CA GLU A 82 17.03 7.79 -0.16
C GLU A 82 16.89 8.86 -1.25
N ALA A 83 15.94 8.68 -2.16
CA ALA A 83 15.60 9.64 -3.21
C ALA A 83 14.72 10.81 -2.73
N ARG A 84 14.35 10.86 -1.45
CA ARG A 84 13.39 11.83 -0.87
C ARG A 84 12.06 11.86 -1.61
N TYR A 85 11.61 10.71 -2.12
CA TYR A 85 10.33 10.60 -2.81
C TYR A 85 9.17 10.85 -1.81
N PRO A 86 8.26 11.79 -2.10
CA PRO A 86 7.25 12.18 -1.15
C PRO A 86 6.12 11.15 -1.07
N ILE A 87 5.82 10.71 0.14
CA ILE A 87 4.65 9.91 0.49
C ILE A 87 3.96 10.64 1.64
N GLU A 88 2.76 11.14 1.40
CA GLU A 88 2.13 12.05 2.35
C GLU A 88 1.82 11.39 3.70
N ARG A 89 1.28 10.18 3.65
CA ARG A 89 0.88 9.42 4.85
C ARG A 89 1.04 7.93 4.62
N MET A 90 1.41 7.23 5.67
CA MET A 90 1.52 5.78 5.64
C MET A 90 1.24 5.22 7.04
N VAL A 91 -0.03 4.99 7.35
CA VAL A 91 -0.50 4.34 8.58
C VAL A 91 -1.35 3.13 8.21
N LEU A 92 -1.56 2.22 9.15
CA LEU A 92 -2.45 1.08 8.91
C LEU A 92 -3.85 1.59 8.56
N VAL A 93 -4.50 0.93 7.61
CA VAL A 93 -5.90 1.26 7.21
C VAL A 93 -6.87 1.17 8.40
N ASP A 94 -6.48 0.47 9.42
CA ASP A 94 -7.19 0.27 10.69
C ASP A 94 -7.39 1.56 11.51
N GLU A 95 -6.54 2.58 11.27
CA GLU A 95 -6.72 3.93 11.83
C GLU A 95 -7.95 4.63 11.20
N TYR A 96 -8.43 4.11 10.07
CA TYR A 96 -9.69 4.50 9.40
C TYR A 96 -10.78 3.44 9.56
N ASN A 97 -10.68 2.56 10.59
CA ASN A 97 -11.60 1.42 10.79
C ASN A 97 -11.70 0.48 9.58
N ALA A 98 -10.61 0.34 8.82
CA ALA A 98 -10.53 -0.39 7.55
C ALA A 98 -11.47 0.14 6.47
N ASP A 99 -11.95 1.37 6.59
CA ASP A 99 -12.68 2.08 5.53
C ASP A 99 -11.68 2.53 4.46
N ASP A 100 -11.76 1.88 3.31
CA ASP A 100 -10.87 2.07 2.17
C ASP A 100 -11.01 3.48 1.57
N GLU A 101 -12.25 3.98 1.46
CA GLU A 101 -12.53 5.29 0.88
C GLU A 101 -12.00 6.42 1.79
N ALA A 102 -12.24 6.32 3.10
CA ALA A 102 -11.71 7.27 4.08
C ALA A 102 -10.17 7.27 4.10
N SER A 103 -9.54 6.09 4.04
CA SER A 103 -8.09 5.96 3.96
C SER A 103 -7.52 6.62 2.70
N MET A 104 -8.11 6.33 1.54
CA MET A 104 -7.69 6.92 0.26
C MET A 104 -7.91 8.44 0.22
N ALA A 105 -9.04 8.94 0.73
CA ALA A 105 -9.33 10.38 0.79
C ALA A 105 -8.34 11.14 1.68
N ALA A 106 -7.83 10.49 2.72
CA ALA A 106 -6.74 11.01 3.58
C ALA A 106 -5.35 10.90 2.93
N ASN A 107 -5.26 10.51 1.67
CA ASN A 107 -4.02 10.23 0.94
C ASN A 107 -3.10 9.23 1.64
N ASN A 108 -3.67 8.22 2.28
CA ASN A 108 -2.94 7.23 3.05
C ASN A 108 -2.46 6.07 2.16
N THR A 109 -1.15 5.93 2.01
CA THR A 109 -0.52 4.76 1.39
C THR A 109 -0.77 3.54 2.26
N SER A 110 -1.36 2.48 1.71
CA SER A 110 -1.77 1.28 2.45
C SER A 110 -1.66 0.02 1.62
N ALA A 111 -1.58 -1.15 2.29
CA ALA A 111 -1.42 -2.43 1.60
C ALA A 111 -2.50 -3.45 2.01
N PHE A 112 -2.39 -4.12 3.14
CA PHE A 112 -3.35 -5.16 3.55
C PHE A 112 -4.68 -4.54 4.02
N ASN A 113 -5.78 -5.03 3.42
CA ASN A 113 -7.15 -4.79 3.87
C ASN A 113 -8.06 -5.91 3.33
N PHE A 114 -8.59 -6.76 4.21
CA PHE A 114 -9.45 -7.86 3.80
C PHE A 114 -10.83 -7.35 3.39
N ARG A 115 -11.05 -7.25 2.10
CA ARG A 115 -12.29 -6.76 1.49
C ARG A 115 -12.53 -7.33 0.10
N TYR A 116 -13.78 -7.27 -0.34
CA TYR A 116 -14.15 -7.55 -1.72
C TYR A 116 -13.91 -6.33 -2.61
N ILE A 117 -13.69 -6.57 -3.89
CA ILE A 117 -13.69 -5.51 -4.90
C ILE A 117 -15.10 -4.94 -4.97
N SER A 118 -15.23 -3.61 -4.87
CA SER A 118 -16.52 -2.90 -4.84
C SER A 118 -17.47 -3.36 -5.95
N GLY A 119 -18.67 -3.80 -5.54
CA GLY A 119 -19.73 -4.29 -6.43
C GLY A 119 -19.50 -5.70 -6.97
N THR A 120 -18.60 -6.49 -6.38
CA THR A 120 -18.32 -7.87 -6.79
C THR A 120 -18.23 -8.83 -5.59
N ARG A 121 -18.17 -10.15 -5.88
CA ARG A 121 -17.87 -11.20 -4.90
C ARG A 121 -16.40 -11.67 -4.97
N ARG A 122 -15.54 -10.92 -5.65
CA ARG A 122 -14.12 -11.25 -5.78
C ARG A 122 -13.32 -10.52 -4.70
N LEU A 123 -12.45 -11.24 -4.01
CA LEU A 123 -11.51 -10.63 -3.07
C LEU A 123 -10.53 -9.72 -3.81
N SER A 124 -10.25 -8.57 -3.22
CA SER A 124 -9.17 -7.70 -3.67
C SER A 124 -7.81 -8.36 -3.43
N ASN A 125 -6.78 -8.01 -4.19
CA ASN A 125 -5.41 -8.42 -3.89
C ASN A 125 -4.86 -7.79 -2.59
N HIS A 126 -5.45 -6.68 -2.13
CA HIS A 126 -5.22 -6.16 -0.77
C HIS A 126 -5.64 -7.15 0.31
N SER A 127 -6.68 -7.96 0.07
CA SER A 127 -7.12 -9.01 1.00
C SER A 127 -6.07 -10.10 1.24
N ARG A 128 -5.16 -10.27 0.29
CA ARG A 128 -4.03 -11.20 0.39
C ARG A 128 -2.74 -10.52 0.81
N GLY A 129 -2.74 -9.19 0.97
CA GLY A 129 -1.55 -8.40 1.22
C GLY A 129 -0.58 -8.36 0.03
N LEU A 130 -1.05 -8.62 -1.20
CA LEU A 130 -0.25 -8.66 -2.43
C LEU A 130 -0.34 -7.38 -3.27
N ALA A 131 -1.06 -6.39 -2.78
CA ALA A 131 -1.22 -5.09 -3.40
C ALA A 131 -0.90 -3.97 -2.43
N ILE A 132 -0.53 -2.82 -2.99
CA ILE A 132 -0.28 -1.59 -2.27
C ILE A 132 -0.74 -0.39 -3.11
N ASP A 133 -1.35 0.58 -2.44
CA ASP A 133 -1.77 1.85 -3.02
C ASP A 133 -0.86 2.97 -2.52
N ILE A 134 -0.31 3.78 -3.42
CA ILE A 134 0.64 4.85 -3.15
C ILE A 134 0.00 6.21 -3.44
N ASN A 135 -0.04 7.11 -2.44
CA ASN A 135 -0.59 8.46 -2.55
C ASN A 135 -1.95 8.48 -3.28
N PRO A 136 -2.98 7.79 -2.76
CA PRO A 136 -4.20 7.47 -3.49
C PRO A 136 -5.03 8.68 -3.90
N LEU A 137 -5.07 9.74 -3.11
CA LEU A 137 -5.81 10.95 -3.47
C LEU A 137 -5.31 11.57 -4.78
N TYR A 138 -3.99 11.59 -4.99
CA TYR A 138 -3.34 12.14 -6.19
C TYR A 138 -3.25 11.12 -7.33
N ASN A 139 -3.51 9.86 -7.05
CA ASN A 139 -3.42 8.77 -8.03
C ASN A 139 -4.70 7.94 -8.05
N PRO A 140 -5.84 8.55 -8.39
CA PRO A 140 -7.14 7.95 -8.19
C PRO A 140 -7.38 6.71 -9.05
N TYR A 141 -8.32 5.87 -8.59
CA TYR A 141 -8.97 4.86 -9.39
C TYR A 141 -10.01 5.52 -10.30
N VAL A 142 -9.93 5.28 -11.59
CA VAL A 142 -10.84 5.84 -12.61
C VAL A 142 -11.45 4.70 -13.41
N ARG A 143 -12.77 4.64 -13.45
CA ARG A 143 -13.52 3.68 -14.27
C ARG A 143 -14.71 4.34 -14.97
N TRP A 144 -15.17 3.70 -16.02
CA TRP A 144 -16.41 4.09 -16.71
C TRP A 144 -17.49 3.05 -16.42
N ARG A 145 -18.65 3.51 -15.99
CA ARG A 145 -19.83 2.67 -15.77
C ARG A 145 -21.03 3.37 -16.35
N ASN A 146 -21.75 2.70 -17.26
CA ASN A 146 -22.94 3.26 -17.95
C ASN A 146 -22.65 4.64 -18.59
N GLY A 147 -21.50 4.78 -19.26
CA GLY A 147 -21.07 6.03 -19.90
C GLY A 147 -20.64 7.15 -18.96
N LYS A 148 -20.70 6.95 -17.63
CA LYS A 148 -20.25 7.91 -16.64
C LYS A 148 -18.86 7.56 -16.12
N ARG A 149 -17.97 8.56 -16.05
CA ARG A 149 -16.68 8.45 -15.39
C ARG A 149 -16.90 8.46 -13.87
N MET A 150 -16.37 7.48 -13.19
CA MET A 150 -16.33 7.39 -11.73
C MET A 150 -14.88 7.51 -11.28
N VAL A 151 -14.64 8.28 -10.26
CA VAL A 151 -13.32 8.53 -9.66
C VAL A 151 -13.42 8.18 -8.18
N SER A 152 -12.42 7.50 -7.64
CA SER A 152 -12.28 7.20 -6.23
C SER A 152 -10.82 7.42 -5.83
N PRO A 153 -10.56 8.04 -4.66
CA PRO A 153 -11.53 8.50 -3.66
C PRO A 153 -12.31 9.74 -4.08
N GLU A 154 -13.35 10.06 -3.32
CA GLU A 154 -14.09 11.32 -3.43
C GLU A 154 -13.13 12.51 -3.25
N GLY A 155 -13.31 13.56 -4.05
CA GLY A 155 -12.42 14.74 -4.07
C GLY A 155 -11.18 14.60 -4.94
N ALA A 156 -10.96 13.43 -5.57
CA ALA A 156 -9.81 13.18 -6.45
C ALA A 156 -10.07 13.48 -7.94
N GLU A 157 -11.25 14.03 -8.30
CA GLU A 157 -11.67 14.22 -9.69
C GLU A 157 -10.69 15.05 -10.52
N LYS A 158 -10.09 16.08 -9.91
CA LYS A 158 -9.09 16.94 -10.56
C LYS A 158 -7.81 16.18 -10.93
N TYR A 159 -7.44 15.17 -10.12
CA TYR A 159 -6.25 14.35 -10.34
C TYR A 159 -6.49 13.20 -11.34
N ALA A 160 -7.73 12.96 -11.72
CA ALA A 160 -8.08 12.02 -12.79
C ALA A 160 -7.76 12.57 -14.20
N ASP A 161 -7.54 13.88 -14.34
CA ASP A 161 -6.98 14.47 -15.54
C ASP A 161 -5.44 14.37 -15.52
N ARG A 162 -4.93 13.33 -16.18
CA ARG A 162 -3.48 13.03 -16.18
C ARG A 162 -2.69 13.89 -17.18
N SER A 163 -3.35 14.79 -17.92
CA SER A 163 -2.67 15.81 -18.76
C SER A 163 -2.13 16.96 -17.90
N LEU A 164 -2.78 17.24 -16.76
CA LEU A 164 -2.35 18.27 -15.83
C LEU A 164 -1.07 17.84 -15.09
N ASP A 165 -0.24 18.83 -14.76
CA ASP A 165 0.90 18.62 -13.89
C ASP A 165 0.54 18.93 -12.43
N PHE A 166 0.88 18.00 -11.51
CA PHE A 166 0.63 18.13 -10.07
C PHE A 166 1.59 17.24 -9.28
N PRO A 167 1.84 17.59 -8.00
CA PRO A 167 2.69 16.79 -7.13
C PRO A 167 2.18 15.35 -6.96
N TYR A 168 3.10 14.41 -6.68
CA TYR A 168 2.82 13.00 -6.38
C TYR A 168 2.20 12.19 -7.54
N LYS A 169 2.10 12.76 -8.73
CA LYS A 169 1.55 12.07 -9.92
C LYS A 169 2.44 10.91 -10.35
N ILE A 170 1.96 9.69 -10.17
CA ILE A 170 2.64 8.48 -10.65
C ILE A 170 2.42 8.35 -12.16
N THR A 171 3.50 8.30 -12.92
CA THR A 171 3.54 8.04 -14.36
C THR A 171 4.56 6.95 -14.67
N ARG A 172 4.63 6.48 -15.91
CA ARG A 172 5.66 5.50 -16.32
C ARG A 172 7.10 6.03 -16.23
N ASN A 173 7.28 7.35 -16.17
CA ASN A 173 8.58 7.99 -15.99
C ASN A 173 8.93 8.24 -14.52
N ASP A 174 7.97 8.10 -13.62
CA ASP A 174 8.12 8.34 -12.19
C ASP A 174 9.01 7.28 -11.52
N LEU A 175 9.76 7.69 -10.49
CA LEU A 175 10.66 6.80 -9.75
C LEU A 175 9.90 5.66 -9.08
N CYS A 176 8.76 5.95 -8.46
CA CYS A 176 7.94 4.95 -7.79
C CYS A 176 7.53 3.85 -8.78
N TYR A 177 6.99 4.22 -9.96
CA TYR A 177 6.66 3.25 -11.01
C TYR A 177 7.87 2.38 -11.38
N LYS A 178 9.03 3.01 -11.65
CA LYS A 178 10.24 2.30 -12.08
C LYS A 178 10.71 1.29 -11.03
N LEU A 179 10.69 1.66 -9.75
CA LEU A 179 11.07 0.78 -8.67
C LEU A 179 10.10 -0.39 -8.53
N PHE A 180 8.80 -0.14 -8.46
CA PHE A 180 7.82 -1.22 -8.39
C PHE A 180 7.95 -2.18 -9.59
N LYS A 181 8.17 -1.67 -10.81
CA LYS A 181 8.42 -2.50 -11.99
C LYS A 181 9.72 -3.31 -11.88
N LYS A 182 10.80 -2.72 -11.38
CA LYS A 182 12.10 -3.39 -11.12
C LYS A 182 11.91 -4.60 -10.21
N TYR A 183 11.06 -4.47 -9.19
CA TYR A 183 10.75 -5.56 -8.24
C TYR A 183 9.59 -6.47 -8.69
N GLY A 184 9.15 -6.37 -9.95
CA GLY A 184 8.21 -7.31 -10.57
C GLY A 184 6.73 -7.05 -10.28
N PHE A 185 6.36 -5.87 -9.77
CA PHE A 185 4.96 -5.48 -9.62
C PHE A 185 4.35 -5.07 -10.97
N THR A 186 3.05 -5.27 -11.10
CA THR A 186 2.23 -4.67 -12.15
C THR A 186 1.57 -3.41 -11.63
N TRP A 187 1.25 -2.47 -12.51
CA TRP A 187 0.63 -1.19 -12.17
C TRP A 187 -0.79 -1.09 -12.71
N GLY A 188 -1.74 -0.67 -11.88
CA GLY A 188 -3.13 -0.48 -12.27
C GLY A 188 -3.36 0.64 -13.30
N GLY A 189 -2.44 1.61 -13.39
CA GLY A 189 -2.45 2.60 -14.47
C GLY A 189 -2.24 2.02 -15.87
N ASP A 190 -1.74 0.78 -15.98
CA ASP A 190 -1.59 0.06 -17.25
C ASP A 190 -2.86 -0.72 -17.67
N TRP A 191 -3.87 -0.85 -16.79
CA TRP A 191 -5.08 -1.60 -17.11
C TRP A 191 -5.86 -0.99 -18.27
N LYS A 192 -6.56 -1.82 -19.04
CA LYS A 192 -7.27 -1.37 -20.25
C LYS A 192 -8.65 -0.77 -19.96
N ASN A 193 -9.44 -1.43 -19.11
CA ASN A 193 -10.86 -1.10 -18.92
C ASN A 193 -11.13 -0.11 -17.76
N SER A 194 -10.14 0.08 -16.93
CA SER A 194 -10.09 1.07 -15.84
C SER A 194 -8.67 1.53 -15.66
N LYS A 195 -8.46 2.56 -14.89
CA LYS A 195 -7.13 3.03 -14.50
C LYS A 195 -7.08 3.14 -13.01
N ASP A 196 -6.12 2.47 -12.40
CA ASP A 196 -5.88 2.56 -10.97
C ASP A 196 -4.44 3.07 -10.75
N TYR A 197 -4.32 4.39 -10.69
CA TYR A 197 -3.00 5.03 -10.73
C TYR A 197 -2.22 4.89 -9.43
N GLN A 198 -2.91 4.59 -8.30
CA GLN A 198 -2.28 4.32 -7.00
C GLN A 198 -1.74 2.90 -6.91
N HIS A 199 -2.37 1.93 -7.62
CA HIS A 199 -2.33 0.51 -7.35
C HIS A 199 -1.14 -0.19 -7.97
N PHE A 200 -0.35 -0.88 -7.14
CA PHE A 200 0.68 -1.83 -7.53
C PHE A 200 0.39 -3.20 -6.92
N GLU A 201 0.56 -4.26 -7.70
CA GLU A 201 0.29 -5.63 -7.22
C GLU A 201 1.26 -6.66 -7.78
N LYS A 202 1.47 -7.74 -7.04
CA LYS A 202 2.11 -8.96 -7.53
C LYS A 202 1.09 -10.09 -7.66
N LYS A 203 1.31 -10.94 -8.67
CA LYS A 203 0.53 -12.17 -8.78
C LYS A 203 0.88 -13.10 -7.64
N TRP A 204 -0.11 -13.81 -7.13
CA TRP A 204 0.10 -14.97 -6.28
C TRP A 204 0.90 -16.01 -7.09
N VAL A 205 2.01 -16.46 -6.52
CA VAL A 205 2.77 -17.62 -7.01
C VAL A 205 2.67 -18.66 -5.91
N GLU A 206 2.02 -19.79 -6.23
CA GLU A 206 1.93 -20.94 -5.33
C GLU A 206 3.30 -21.54 -5.04
#